data_e30b9ec5ded98d1c004bd83896dc2ab3
#
_entry.id   e30b9ec5ded98d1c004bd83896dc2ab3
#
_cell.length_a   1.000
_cell.length_b   1.000
_cell.length_c   1.000
_cell.angle_alpha   90.00
_cell.angle_beta   90.00
_cell.angle_gamma   90.00
#
_symmetry.space_group_name_H-M   'P 1'
#
loop_
_entity.id
_entity.type
_entity.pdbx_description
1 polymer ?
#
loop_
_entity_poly.entity_id
_entity_poly.type
_entity_poly.pdbx_seq_one_letter_code
_entity_poly.pdbx_strand_id
1 'polypeptide(L)'
;QEAIGPIETTNLAGVKVRPMNEDDMARIARDFAVSATYMQKAGFDGVLIHGGHGFLFTQFLSPLMNTRTDSYGGSLENRARFPLQILKAVREAVGPDFLVELRIDGTDHQPGGITPEETGAFVAMAEPYITSVHVTCGIYEASVKSGTESSMFHPHGLNIDNAAIIKKYTKLPVGAVGGINSPELCEQAIAEGKIDFAILGRQMLADPEFANKAKRGHEDQIRRCLRCYKCFPGSPEEGYDDLPFTSEELALYVGHCTINPLAHLPFDPDTLAPASKQETVLIVGGGAAGMQAAITACDRGQKVILAEQGPRLGGLLRFTDVDTDKPDLMNFKNLLVREVERRDIDVRLNTVITPENITSFGADGVIFATGSLPSCPPVPGIGHAHKAMDMYDGKVKPGHKIVMVGGGLVGCEAGLFLQKTGHEVTVVELLGRLANESFGMYREALIWEMEKCGMAMLPKTRCLEITPTGVKVENAGGVQTLEADTVLFALGMKSVDIAPLKAAAEAAGLKTWVIGDAIQPGKVDQATRSAYLAGIEVGR
;
A
#
# COMPACT_ATOMS: atom_id res chain seq x y z
N GLN A 1 -33.68 -6.52 3.01
CA GLN A 1 -33.73 -7.75 2.22
C GLN A 1 -33.22 -8.90 3.08
N GLU A 2 -33.76 -10.11 2.87
CA GLU A 2 -33.28 -11.32 3.53
C GLU A 2 -31.88 -11.69 2.97
N ALA A 3 -30.93 -12.02 3.85
CA ALA A 3 -29.61 -12.48 3.41
C ALA A 3 -29.71 -13.94 2.94
N ILE A 4 -29.19 -14.22 1.74
CA ILE A 4 -29.24 -15.54 1.13
C ILE A 4 -27.84 -15.93 0.59
N GLY A 5 -27.51 -17.23 0.65
CA GLY A 5 -26.22 -17.76 0.22
C GLY A 5 -26.32 -19.24 -0.16
N PRO A 6 -25.22 -19.93 -0.46
CA PRO A 6 -25.29 -21.35 -0.79
C PRO A 6 -25.81 -22.23 0.36
N ILE A 7 -25.46 -21.88 1.60
CA ILE A 7 -25.79 -22.67 2.81
C ILE A 7 -26.35 -21.77 3.90
N GLU A 8 -26.97 -22.39 4.92
CA GLU A 8 -27.32 -21.70 6.15
C GLU A 8 -26.06 -21.34 6.94
N THR A 9 -25.93 -20.06 7.29
CA THR A 9 -24.79 -19.55 8.05
C THR A 9 -25.15 -18.22 8.73
N THR A 10 -24.20 -17.65 9.44
CA THR A 10 -24.27 -16.27 9.94
C THR A 10 -23.11 -15.49 9.35
N ASN A 11 -23.38 -14.38 8.70
CA ASN A 11 -22.32 -13.55 8.10
C ASN A 11 -21.54 -12.75 9.16
N LEU A 12 -20.48 -12.07 8.75
CA LEU A 12 -19.61 -11.27 9.64
C LEU A 12 -20.36 -10.16 10.41
N ALA A 13 -21.48 -9.67 9.85
CA ALA A 13 -22.35 -8.69 10.52
C ALA A 13 -23.36 -9.32 11.50
N GLY A 14 -23.26 -10.63 11.77
CA GLY A 14 -24.18 -11.35 12.68
C GLY A 14 -25.56 -11.63 12.07
N VAL A 15 -25.77 -11.41 10.77
CA VAL A 15 -27.05 -11.65 10.10
C VAL A 15 -27.15 -13.10 9.65
N LYS A 16 -28.28 -13.74 9.95
CA LYS A 16 -28.56 -15.10 9.47
C LYS A 16 -28.76 -15.12 7.96
N VAL A 17 -28.09 -16.06 7.30
CA VAL A 17 -28.14 -16.29 5.86
C VAL A 17 -28.94 -17.57 5.62
N ARG A 18 -29.96 -17.49 4.79
CA ARG A 18 -30.78 -18.65 4.36
C ARG A 18 -30.17 -19.30 3.11
N PRO A 19 -30.22 -20.65 3.00
CA PRO A 19 -29.84 -21.31 1.74
C PRO A 19 -30.74 -20.86 0.58
N MET A 20 -30.12 -20.61 -0.58
CA MET A 20 -30.82 -20.31 -1.82
C MET A 20 -31.57 -21.53 -2.34
N ASN A 21 -32.80 -21.32 -2.82
CA ASN A 21 -33.54 -22.26 -3.62
C ASN A 21 -33.42 -21.95 -5.13
N GLU A 22 -34.05 -22.76 -5.99
CA GLU A 22 -33.97 -22.59 -7.45
C GLU A 22 -34.60 -21.27 -7.92
N ASP A 23 -35.66 -20.80 -7.28
CA ASP A 23 -36.30 -19.51 -7.62
C ASP A 23 -35.36 -18.32 -7.31
N ASP A 24 -34.66 -18.37 -6.17
CA ASP A 24 -33.63 -17.37 -5.82
C ASP A 24 -32.53 -17.34 -6.88
N MET A 25 -32.00 -18.52 -7.25
CA MET A 25 -30.94 -18.65 -8.25
C MET A 25 -31.40 -18.14 -9.63
N ALA A 26 -32.61 -18.51 -10.06
CA ALA A 26 -33.17 -18.03 -11.32
C ALA A 26 -33.40 -16.52 -11.32
N ARG A 27 -33.86 -15.96 -10.20
CA ARG A 27 -34.00 -14.51 -10.04
C ARG A 27 -32.67 -13.80 -10.15
N ILE A 28 -31.63 -14.26 -9.44
CA ILE A 28 -30.29 -13.65 -9.45
C ILE A 28 -29.67 -13.74 -10.85
N ALA A 29 -29.81 -14.87 -11.53
CA ALA A 29 -29.31 -15.00 -12.90
C ALA A 29 -29.98 -13.97 -13.85
N ARG A 30 -31.28 -13.75 -13.71
CA ARG A 30 -31.98 -12.68 -14.45
C ARG A 30 -31.48 -11.29 -14.08
N ASP A 31 -31.23 -11.01 -12.79
CA ASP A 31 -30.77 -9.70 -12.33
C ASP A 31 -29.38 -9.36 -12.91
N PHE A 32 -28.47 -10.34 -12.99
CA PHE A 32 -27.19 -10.19 -13.69
C PHE A 32 -27.37 -9.88 -15.19
N ALA A 33 -28.24 -10.62 -15.86
CA ALA A 33 -28.56 -10.42 -17.28
C ALA A 33 -29.15 -9.02 -17.56
N VAL A 34 -30.09 -8.58 -16.69
CA VAL A 34 -30.68 -7.23 -16.75
C VAL A 34 -29.59 -6.15 -16.56
N SER A 35 -28.72 -6.32 -15.56
CA SER A 35 -27.64 -5.39 -15.29
C SER A 35 -26.68 -5.26 -16.48
N ALA A 36 -26.27 -6.39 -17.08
CA ALA A 36 -25.43 -6.40 -18.27
C ALA A 36 -26.12 -5.72 -19.48
N THR A 37 -27.44 -5.93 -19.65
CA THR A 37 -28.22 -5.26 -20.68
C THR A 37 -28.27 -3.74 -20.48
N TYR A 38 -28.35 -3.26 -19.24
CA TYR A 38 -28.28 -1.81 -18.97
C TYR A 38 -26.92 -1.24 -19.36
N MET A 39 -25.81 -1.93 -19.06
CA MET A 39 -24.48 -1.49 -19.49
C MET A 39 -24.37 -1.43 -21.01
N GLN A 40 -24.84 -2.45 -21.71
CA GLN A 40 -24.87 -2.46 -23.18
C GLN A 40 -25.68 -1.29 -23.75
N LYS A 41 -26.89 -1.05 -23.21
CA LYS A 41 -27.75 0.08 -23.65
C LYS A 41 -27.13 1.45 -23.30
N ALA A 42 -26.30 1.54 -22.25
CA ALA A 42 -25.57 2.74 -21.91
C ALA A 42 -24.34 3.00 -22.82
N GLY A 43 -24.04 2.09 -23.74
CA GLY A 43 -22.95 2.24 -24.72
C GLY A 43 -21.61 1.68 -24.26
N PHE A 44 -21.57 0.83 -23.22
CA PHE A 44 -20.36 0.09 -22.84
C PHE A 44 -20.11 -1.05 -23.83
N ASP A 45 -18.84 -1.39 -24.06
CA ASP A 45 -18.42 -2.48 -24.93
C ASP A 45 -18.47 -3.86 -24.24
N GLY A 46 -18.52 -3.87 -22.91
CA GLY A 46 -18.54 -5.10 -22.12
C GLY A 46 -18.78 -4.90 -20.65
N VAL A 47 -18.85 -6.03 -19.94
CA VAL A 47 -18.94 -6.10 -18.47
C VAL A 47 -17.91 -7.05 -17.91
N LEU A 48 -17.45 -6.77 -16.69
CA LEU A 48 -16.68 -7.70 -15.89
C LEU A 48 -17.61 -8.33 -14.84
N ILE A 49 -17.76 -9.64 -14.90
CA ILE A 49 -18.47 -10.42 -13.88
C ILE A 49 -17.50 -10.76 -12.77
N HIS A 50 -17.78 -10.26 -11.56
CA HIS A 50 -16.95 -10.54 -10.41
C HIS A 50 -17.29 -11.89 -9.79
N GLY A 51 -16.40 -12.86 -9.99
CA GLY A 51 -16.57 -14.24 -9.55
C GLY A 51 -15.56 -14.69 -8.48
N GLY A 52 -14.86 -13.75 -7.83
CA GLY A 52 -13.80 -14.04 -6.87
C GLY A 52 -14.05 -13.53 -5.46
N HIS A 53 -13.05 -13.67 -4.60
CA HIS A 53 -12.89 -13.04 -3.27
C HIS A 53 -13.93 -13.44 -2.21
N GLY A 54 -14.46 -14.66 -2.27
CA GLY A 54 -15.49 -15.10 -1.30
C GLY A 54 -16.88 -14.55 -1.59
N PHE A 55 -17.10 -13.86 -2.74
CA PHE A 55 -18.43 -13.45 -3.17
C PHE A 55 -19.19 -14.61 -3.84
N LEU A 56 -20.38 -14.34 -4.35
CA LEU A 56 -21.37 -15.34 -4.73
C LEU A 56 -20.83 -16.51 -5.58
N PHE A 57 -19.99 -16.25 -6.57
CA PHE A 57 -19.36 -17.30 -7.39
C PHE A 57 -18.41 -18.16 -6.56
N THR A 58 -17.48 -17.53 -5.83
CA THR A 58 -16.56 -18.26 -4.93
C THR A 58 -17.36 -19.06 -3.89
N GLN A 59 -18.43 -18.49 -3.32
CA GLN A 59 -19.26 -19.17 -2.35
C GLN A 59 -19.89 -20.48 -2.90
N PHE A 60 -20.21 -20.53 -4.18
CA PHE A 60 -20.70 -21.75 -4.80
C PHE A 60 -19.57 -22.68 -5.26
N LEU A 61 -18.48 -22.13 -5.80
CA LEU A 61 -17.36 -22.89 -6.38
C LEU A 61 -16.43 -23.48 -5.32
N SER A 62 -16.16 -22.76 -4.23
CA SER A 62 -15.24 -23.24 -3.19
C SER A 62 -15.86 -24.32 -2.33
N PRO A 63 -15.19 -25.48 -2.18
CA PRO A 63 -15.67 -26.54 -1.29
C PRO A 63 -15.64 -26.15 0.20
N LEU A 64 -14.90 -25.10 0.57
CA LEU A 64 -14.91 -24.55 1.93
C LEU A 64 -16.23 -23.84 2.26
N MET A 65 -16.83 -23.19 1.26
CA MET A 65 -18.04 -22.36 1.43
C MET A 65 -19.31 -23.08 0.99
N ASN A 66 -19.21 -24.07 0.10
CA ASN A 66 -20.34 -24.83 -0.43
C ASN A 66 -20.34 -26.26 0.10
N THR A 67 -21.01 -26.47 1.20
CA THR A 67 -21.19 -27.80 1.80
C THR A 67 -22.54 -28.46 1.44
N ARG A 68 -23.21 -27.98 0.35
CA ARG A 68 -24.48 -28.55 -0.13
C ARG A 68 -24.29 -30.00 -0.57
N THR A 69 -25.36 -30.79 -0.40
CA THR A 69 -25.42 -32.21 -0.80
C THR A 69 -26.39 -32.48 -1.95
N ASP A 70 -27.02 -31.42 -2.47
CA ASP A 70 -27.93 -31.48 -3.62
C ASP A 70 -27.17 -31.27 -4.97
N SER A 71 -27.91 -31.03 -6.04
CA SER A 71 -27.37 -30.81 -7.40
C SER A 71 -26.51 -29.55 -7.55
N TYR A 72 -26.33 -28.75 -6.51
CA TYR A 72 -25.54 -27.53 -6.49
C TYR A 72 -24.30 -27.63 -5.56
N GLY A 73 -24.00 -28.80 -5.02
CA GLY A 73 -22.86 -29.03 -4.13
C GLY A 73 -22.14 -30.37 -4.39
N GLY A 74 -21.03 -30.59 -3.68
CA GLY A 74 -20.20 -31.77 -3.83
C GLY A 74 -19.22 -31.66 -5.00
N SER A 75 -19.47 -32.31 -6.15
CA SER A 75 -18.58 -32.29 -7.29
C SER A 75 -18.44 -30.88 -7.91
N LEU A 76 -17.33 -30.64 -8.63
CA LEU A 76 -17.10 -29.36 -9.30
C LEU A 76 -18.25 -29.02 -10.29
N GLU A 77 -18.77 -30.01 -11.03
CA GLU A 77 -19.85 -29.81 -11.97
C GLU A 77 -21.13 -29.31 -11.27
N ASN A 78 -21.41 -29.82 -10.08
CA ASN A 78 -22.54 -29.36 -9.27
C ASN A 78 -22.30 -27.97 -8.70
N ARG A 79 -21.11 -27.72 -8.13
CA ARG A 79 -20.72 -26.40 -7.61
C ARG A 79 -20.71 -25.32 -8.70
N ALA A 80 -20.36 -25.67 -9.93
CA ALA A 80 -20.33 -24.82 -11.11
C ALA A 80 -21.73 -24.50 -11.66
N ARG A 81 -22.74 -25.30 -11.39
CA ARG A 81 -24.08 -25.22 -12.03
C ARG A 81 -24.70 -23.83 -11.93
N PHE A 82 -24.74 -23.24 -10.75
CA PHE A 82 -25.35 -21.92 -10.59
C PHE A 82 -24.50 -20.79 -11.18
N PRO A 83 -23.17 -20.70 -10.96
CA PRO A 83 -22.31 -19.76 -11.70
C PRO A 83 -22.48 -19.83 -13.22
N LEU A 84 -22.56 -21.03 -13.81
CA LEU A 84 -22.80 -21.21 -15.24
C LEU A 84 -24.18 -20.73 -15.68
N GLN A 85 -25.23 -20.89 -14.85
CA GLN A 85 -26.57 -20.33 -15.14
C GLN A 85 -26.53 -18.82 -15.24
N ILE A 86 -25.78 -18.13 -14.37
CA ILE A 86 -25.59 -16.68 -14.43
C ILE A 86 -24.90 -16.27 -15.73
N LEU A 87 -23.73 -16.89 -16.02
CA LEU A 87 -22.95 -16.55 -17.22
C LEU A 87 -23.74 -16.79 -18.51
N LYS A 88 -24.49 -17.90 -18.57
CA LYS A 88 -25.39 -18.21 -19.68
C LYS A 88 -26.48 -17.15 -19.85
N ALA A 89 -27.17 -16.78 -18.77
CA ALA A 89 -28.22 -15.77 -18.83
C ALA A 89 -27.69 -14.40 -19.27
N VAL A 90 -26.50 -14.00 -18.82
CA VAL A 90 -25.83 -12.77 -19.29
C VAL A 90 -25.54 -12.86 -20.78
N ARG A 91 -24.91 -13.93 -21.27
CA ARG A 91 -24.54 -14.11 -22.68
C ARG A 91 -25.78 -14.11 -23.59
N GLU A 92 -26.84 -14.79 -23.19
CA GLU A 92 -28.11 -14.83 -23.94
C GLU A 92 -28.77 -13.44 -24.03
N ALA A 93 -28.65 -12.61 -22.99
CA ALA A 93 -29.23 -11.27 -22.95
C ALA A 93 -28.47 -10.23 -23.77
N VAL A 94 -27.13 -10.28 -23.79
CA VAL A 94 -26.30 -9.27 -24.44
C VAL A 94 -25.83 -9.67 -25.86
N GLY A 95 -26.05 -10.92 -26.26
CA GLY A 95 -25.63 -11.44 -27.59
C GLY A 95 -24.14 -11.79 -27.65
N PRO A 96 -23.65 -12.26 -28.83
CA PRO A 96 -22.29 -12.81 -28.95
C PRO A 96 -21.18 -11.75 -28.97
N ASP A 97 -21.47 -10.54 -29.43
CA ASP A 97 -20.45 -9.51 -29.71
C ASP A 97 -20.08 -8.66 -28.48
N PHE A 98 -20.89 -8.70 -27.43
CA PHE A 98 -20.62 -7.95 -26.22
C PHE A 98 -19.56 -8.65 -25.34
N LEU A 99 -18.56 -7.90 -24.86
CA LEU A 99 -17.49 -8.47 -24.04
C LEU A 99 -18.03 -8.87 -22.66
N VAL A 100 -17.72 -10.09 -22.24
CA VAL A 100 -18.03 -10.60 -20.90
C VAL A 100 -16.75 -11.16 -20.31
N GLU A 101 -16.06 -10.35 -19.52
CA GLU A 101 -14.88 -10.76 -18.78
C GLU A 101 -15.29 -11.43 -17.46
N LEU A 102 -14.70 -12.57 -17.14
CA LEU A 102 -14.89 -13.24 -15.86
C LEU A 102 -13.67 -13.01 -14.97
N ARG A 103 -13.85 -12.27 -13.86
CA ARG A 103 -12.84 -12.22 -12.81
C ARG A 103 -13.10 -13.35 -11.82
N ILE A 104 -12.08 -14.20 -11.59
CA ILE A 104 -12.22 -15.41 -10.79
C ILE A 104 -10.96 -15.71 -9.96
N ASP A 105 -11.13 -16.34 -8.80
CA ASP A 105 -10.02 -16.79 -7.98
C ASP A 105 -9.32 -17.98 -8.63
N GLY A 106 -8.00 -17.85 -8.83
CA GLY A 106 -7.17 -19.00 -9.17
C GLY A 106 -7.03 -19.96 -7.99
N THR A 107 -7.11 -19.44 -6.76
CA THR A 107 -7.05 -20.22 -5.53
C THR A 107 -7.60 -19.41 -4.35
N ASP A 108 -8.20 -20.08 -3.37
CA ASP A 108 -8.61 -19.44 -2.10
C ASP A 108 -7.42 -19.14 -1.18
N HIS A 109 -6.25 -19.71 -1.45
CA HIS A 109 -5.09 -19.73 -0.54
C HIS A 109 -5.42 -20.24 0.87
N GLN A 110 -6.40 -21.15 0.95
CA GLN A 110 -6.82 -21.82 2.18
C GLN A 110 -6.79 -23.34 1.97
N PRO A 111 -6.34 -24.13 2.96
CA PRO A 111 -6.37 -25.59 2.87
C PRO A 111 -7.80 -26.10 2.62
N GLY A 112 -7.97 -26.93 1.60
CA GLY A 112 -9.28 -27.47 1.19
C GLY A 112 -10.14 -26.52 0.35
N GLY A 113 -9.64 -25.34 -0.01
CA GLY A 113 -10.29 -24.41 -0.93
C GLY A 113 -10.11 -24.79 -2.40
N ILE A 114 -10.60 -23.95 -3.30
CA ILE A 114 -10.49 -24.15 -4.75
C ILE A 114 -9.00 -24.08 -5.19
N THR A 115 -8.63 -24.93 -6.15
CA THR A 115 -7.28 -24.97 -6.74
C THR A 115 -7.27 -24.34 -8.13
N PRO A 116 -6.09 -23.94 -8.66
CA PRO A 116 -5.99 -23.41 -10.02
C PRO A 116 -6.47 -24.41 -11.09
N GLU A 117 -6.30 -25.71 -10.87
CA GLU A 117 -6.76 -26.77 -11.77
C GLU A 117 -8.30 -26.86 -11.77
N GLU A 118 -8.94 -26.79 -10.60
CA GLU A 118 -10.42 -26.76 -10.50
C GLU A 118 -10.99 -25.48 -11.14
N THR A 119 -10.36 -24.34 -10.91
CA THR A 119 -10.74 -23.07 -11.57
C THR A 119 -10.57 -23.19 -13.09
N GLY A 120 -9.47 -23.78 -13.57
CA GLY A 120 -9.26 -24.06 -14.99
C GLY A 120 -10.37 -24.93 -15.58
N ALA A 121 -10.75 -26.00 -14.90
CA ALA A 121 -11.85 -26.86 -15.33
C ALA A 121 -13.21 -26.12 -15.36
N PHE A 122 -13.46 -25.25 -14.36
CA PHE A 122 -14.64 -24.39 -14.39
C PHE A 122 -14.61 -23.40 -15.56
N VAL A 123 -13.47 -22.77 -15.85
CA VAL A 123 -13.29 -21.85 -16.98
C VAL A 123 -13.56 -22.56 -18.31
N ALA A 124 -13.12 -23.81 -18.46
CA ALA A 124 -13.45 -24.62 -19.67
C ALA A 124 -14.97 -24.81 -19.84
N MET A 125 -15.73 -25.02 -18.75
CA MET A 125 -17.19 -25.10 -18.81
C MET A 125 -17.83 -23.73 -19.11
N ALA A 126 -17.20 -22.64 -18.67
CA ALA A 126 -17.70 -21.27 -18.86
C ALA A 126 -17.35 -20.67 -20.25
N GLU A 127 -16.39 -21.25 -20.98
CA GLU A 127 -15.86 -20.74 -22.26
C GLU A 127 -16.94 -20.31 -23.27
N PRO A 128 -18.09 -20.99 -23.42
CA PRO A 128 -19.15 -20.55 -24.36
C PRO A 128 -19.82 -19.21 -23.99
N TYR A 129 -19.65 -18.74 -22.76
CA TYR A 129 -20.40 -17.60 -22.21
C TYR A 129 -19.53 -16.36 -21.96
N ILE A 130 -18.22 -16.51 -21.90
CA ILE A 130 -17.27 -15.45 -21.57
C ILE A 130 -16.34 -15.14 -22.75
N THR A 131 -15.61 -14.02 -22.71
CA THR A 131 -14.68 -13.58 -23.74
C THR A 131 -13.24 -13.51 -23.26
N SER A 132 -13.02 -13.39 -21.97
CA SER A 132 -11.69 -13.36 -21.33
C SER A 132 -11.78 -13.75 -19.87
N VAL A 133 -10.62 -14.09 -19.30
CA VAL A 133 -10.48 -14.49 -17.90
C VAL A 133 -9.51 -13.55 -17.19
N HIS A 134 -9.94 -13.02 -16.05
CA HIS A 134 -9.17 -12.18 -15.16
C HIS A 134 -8.87 -12.97 -13.87
N VAL A 135 -7.65 -13.48 -13.75
CA VAL A 135 -7.27 -14.31 -12.59
C VAL A 135 -6.86 -13.45 -11.40
N THR A 136 -7.52 -13.69 -10.28
CA THR A 136 -7.26 -13.13 -8.96
C THR A 136 -7.10 -14.25 -7.93
N CYS A 137 -7.11 -13.99 -6.63
CA CYS A 137 -7.06 -15.02 -5.59
C CYS A 137 -7.66 -14.53 -4.28
N GLY A 138 -7.92 -15.49 -3.39
CA GLY A 138 -8.19 -15.24 -2.00
C GLY A 138 -9.65 -15.04 -1.65
N ILE A 139 -9.94 -15.06 -0.36
CA ILE A 139 -11.28 -14.85 0.21
C ILE A 139 -11.24 -13.68 1.20
N TYR A 140 -12.34 -12.94 1.31
CA TYR A 140 -12.40 -11.70 2.09
C TYR A 140 -12.22 -11.93 3.60
N GLU A 141 -12.67 -13.09 4.13
CA GLU A 141 -12.51 -13.48 5.52
C GLU A 141 -11.04 -13.66 5.94
N ALA A 142 -10.14 -13.78 4.99
CA ALA A 142 -8.70 -13.89 5.21
C ALA A 142 -7.94 -12.96 4.26
N SER A 143 -8.47 -11.78 3.95
CA SER A 143 -8.09 -10.94 2.80
C SER A 143 -6.58 -10.70 2.69
N VAL A 144 -5.93 -10.27 3.77
CA VAL A 144 -4.49 -10.02 3.78
C VAL A 144 -3.69 -11.32 3.62
N LYS A 145 -4.05 -12.37 4.38
CA LYS A 145 -3.31 -13.66 4.37
C LYS A 145 -3.52 -14.44 3.07
N SER A 146 -4.70 -14.32 2.47
CA SER A 146 -5.04 -14.99 1.22
C SER A 146 -4.60 -14.23 -0.04
N GLY A 147 -4.13 -12.99 0.11
CA GLY A 147 -3.62 -12.18 -1.01
C GLY A 147 -4.69 -11.54 -1.88
N THR A 148 -5.95 -11.47 -1.43
CA THR A 148 -7.07 -10.79 -2.12
C THR A 148 -6.66 -9.41 -2.60
N GLU A 149 -6.09 -8.62 -1.71
CA GLU A 149 -5.34 -7.41 -2.03
C GLU A 149 -3.86 -7.62 -1.69
N SER A 150 -3.03 -7.93 -2.66
CA SER A 150 -1.60 -8.21 -2.40
C SER A 150 -0.91 -7.08 -1.65
N SER A 151 -0.32 -7.40 -0.47
CA SER A 151 0.51 -6.50 0.33
C SER A 151 1.94 -6.41 -0.21
N MET A 152 2.75 -5.53 0.37
CA MET A 152 4.18 -5.46 0.07
C MET A 152 4.94 -6.74 0.48
N PHE A 153 4.39 -7.57 1.36
CA PHE A 153 4.99 -8.84 1.80
C PHE A 153 4.65 -10.02 0.86
N HIS A 154 3.74 -9.84 -0.10
CA HIS A 154 3.49 -10.80 -1.16
C HIS A 154 4.42 -10.54 -2.35
N PRO A 155 4.71 -11.55 -3.18
CA PRO A 155 5.47 -11.34 -4.41
C PRO A 155 4.72 -10.43 -5.38
N HIS A 156 5.44 -9.74 -6.24
CA HIS A 156 4.86 -9.08 -7.40
C HIS A 156 4.36 -10.13 -8.39
N GLY A 157 3.19 -9.89 -9.00
CA GLY A 157 2.58 -10.83 -9.93
C GLY A 157 2.02 -12.09 -9.27
N LEU A 158 1.53 -11.99 -8.02
CA LEU A 158 1.05 -13.10 -7.19
C LEU A 158 0.22 -14.15 -7.93
N ASN A 159 -0.58 -13.75 -8.92
CA ASN A 159 -1.50 -14.63 -9.64
C ASN A 159 -1.00 -15.07 -11.03
N ILE A 160 0.21 -14.71 -11.44
CA ILE A 160 0.75 -15.06 -12.77
C ILE A 160 0.84 -16.58 -12.95
N ASP A 161 1.35 -17.30 -11.95
CA ASP A 161 1.48 -18.75 -12.05
C ASP A 161 0.12 -19.46 -11.98
N ASN A 162 -0.83 -18.96 -11.20
CA ASN A 162 -2.23 -19.44 -11.20
C ASN A 162 -2.86 -19.25 -12.59
N ALA A 163 -2.67 -18.09 -13.20
CA ALA A 163 -3.15 -17.80 -14.56
C ALA A 163 -2.53 -18.73 -15.60
N ALA A 164 -1.23 -19.03 -15.48
CA ALA A 164 -0.53 -19.98 -16.35
C ALA A 164 -1.08 -21.41 -16.27
N ILE A 165 -1.56 -21.83 -15.10
CA ILE A 165 -2.23 -23.11 -14.93
C ILE A 165 -3.60 -23.08 -15.62
N ILE A 166 -4.43 -22.07 -15.31
CA ILE A 166 -5.79 -21.89 -15.85
C ILE A 166 -5.77 -21.79 -17.38
N LYS A 167 -4.78 -21.09 -17.95
CA LYS A 167 -4.60 -20.92 -19.39
C LYS A 167 -4.49 -22.24 -20.16
N LYS A 168 -4.08 -23.32 -19.52
CA LYS A 168 -4.00 -24.66 -20.15
C LYS A 168 -5.38 -25.27 -20.41
N TYR A 169 -6.43 -24.75 -19.81
CA TYR A 169 -7.80 -25.27 -19.89
C TYR A 169 -8.71 -24.49 -20.86
N THR A 170 -8.26 -23.35 -21.40
CA THR A 170 -9.07 -22.50 -22.28
C THR A 170 -8.25 -21.93 -23.42
N LYS A 171 -8.94 -21.56 -24.51
CA LYS A 171 -8.38 -20.80 -25.63
C LYS A 171 -8.63 -19.29 -25.51
N LEU A 172 -9.41 -18.88 -24.54
CA LEU A 172 -9.69 -17.47 -24.29
C LEU A 172 -8.44 -16.74 -23.77
N PRO A 173 -8.33 -15.42 -24.01
CA PRO A 173 -7.29 -14.62 -23.38
C PRO A 173 -7.39 -14.68 -21.85
N VAL A 174 -6.25 -14.92 -21.18
CA VAL A 174 -6.14 -14.99 -19.73
C VAL A 174 -5.20 -13.91 -19.23
N GLY A 175 -5.69 -13.06 -18.34
CA GLY A 175 -4.91 -12.04 -17.66
C GLY A 175 -4.76 -12.33 -16.18
N ALA A 176 -3.77 -11.71 -15.54
CA ALA A 176 -3.54 -11.80 -14.10
C ALA A 176 -3.40 -10.43 -13.44
N VAL A 177 -4.00 -10.28 -12.25
CA VAL A 177 -3.76 -9.17 -11.32
C VAL A 177 -2.94 -9.69 -10.14
N GLY A 178 -2.37 -8.82 -9.33
CA GLY A 178 -1.68 -9.21 -8.08
C GLY A 178 -0.36 -8.48 -7.88
N GLY A 179 -0.41 -7.18 -7.57
CA GLY A 179 0.78 -6.38 -7.25
C GLY A 179 1.75 -6.16 -8.41
N ILE A 180 1.31 -6.32 -9.65
CA ILE A 180 2.09 -5.97 -10.84
C ILE A 180 2.27 -4.46 -10.87
N ASN A 181 3.53 -4.00 -10.92
CA ASN A 181 3.88 -2.58 -10.87
C ASN A 181 5.05 -2.19 -11.78
N SER A 182 5.52 -3.11 -12.64
CA SER A 182 6.61 -2.84 -13.56
C SER A 182 6.32 -3.38 -14.98
N PRO A 183 6.71 -2.65 -16.04
CA PRO A 183 6.59 -3.12 -17.41
C PRO A 183 7.40 -4.39 -17.67
N GLU A 184 8.56 -4.52 -17.05
CA GLU A 184 9.45 -5.67 -17.19
C GLU A 184 8.75 -6.97 -16.76
N LEU A 185 8.01 -6.93 -15.64
CA LEU A 185 7.23 -8.09 -15.16
C LEU A 185 6.07 -8.42 -16.10
N CYS A 186 5.40 -7.39 -16.64
CA CYS A 186 4.33 -7.58 -17.62
C CYS A 186 4.86 -8.27 -18.88
N GLU A 187 5.95 -7.74 -19.45
CA GLU A 187 6.56 -8.27 -20.66
C GLU A 187 7.09 -9.70 -20.46
N GLN A 188 7.77 -9.94 -19.35
CA GLN A 188 8.28 -11.27 -19.02
C GLN A 188 7.13 -12.31 -18.96
N ALA A 189 6.07 -12.01 -18.24
CA ALA A 189 4.96 -12.95 -18.06
C ALA A 189 4.22 -13.25 -19.38
N ILE A 190 4.11 -12.26 -20.28
CA ILE A 190 3.52 -12.41 -21.60
C ILE A 190 4.49 -13.20 -22.52
N ALA A 191 5.78 -12.85 -22.56
CA ALA A 191 6.77 -13.52 -23.39
C ALA A 191 6.96 -15.01 -23.00
N GLU A 192 6.87 -15.31 -21.70
CA GLU A 192 6.88 -16.70 -21.19
C GLU A 192 5.57 -17.44 -21.48
N GLY A 193 4.55 -16.81 -22.07
CA GLY A 193 3.25 -17.39 -22.37
C GLY A 193 2.38 -17.70 -21.14
N LYS A 194 2.71 -17.15 -19.98
CA LYS A 194 1.97 -17.37 -18.73
C LYS A 194 0.64 -16.66 -18.71
N ILE A 195 0.58 -15.46 -19.29
CA ILE A 195 -0.61 -14.62 -19.43
C ILE A 195 -0.67 -14.04 -20.85
N ASP A 196 -1.84 -13.56 -21.27
CA ASP A 196 -2.02 -12.84 -22.52
C ASP A 196 -2.02 -11.32 -22.32
N PHE A 197 -2.40 -10.85 -21.13
CA PHE A 197 -2.42 -9.44 -20.76
C PHE A 197 -2.23 -9.27 -19.24
N ALA A 198 -1.59 -8.16 -18.86
CA ALA A 198 -1.42 -7.78 -17.44
C ALA A 198 -2.57 -6.89 -16.98
N ILE A 199 -3.00 -7.07 -15.72
CA ILE A 199 -4.10 -6.31 -15.13
C ILE A 199 -3.57 -5.47 -13.98
N LEU A 200 -3.78 -4.15 -14.09
CA LEU A 200 -3.25 -3.15 -13.19
C LEU A 200 -4.38 -2.40 -12.46
N GLY A 201 -4.44 -2.51 -11.14
CA GLY A 201 -5.37 -1.73 -10.31
C GLY A 201 -4.66 -0.55 -9.63
N ARG A 202 -4.13 -0.78 -8.42
CA ARG A 202 -3.46 0.26 -7.61
C ARG A 202 -2.26 0.91 -8.31
N GLN A 203 -1.61 0.22 -9.26
CA GLN A 203 -0.54 0.79 -10.07
C GLN A 203 -1.05 1.98 -10.92
N MET A 204 -2.29 1.93 -11.42
CA MET A 204 -2.86 3.04 -12.18
C MET A 204 -3.21 4.25 -11.31
N LEU A 205 -3.47 4.07 -10.01
CA LEU A 205 -3.56 5.18 -9.04
C LEU A 205 -2.20 5.79 -8.76
N ALA A 206 -1.15 4.97 -8.69
CA ALA A 206 0.22 5.44 -8.48
C ALA A 206 0.76 6.19 -9.70
N ASP A 207 0.48 5.70 -10.90
CA ASP A 207 0.90 6.31 -12.17
C ASP A 207 -0.10 5.99 -13.30
N PRO A 208 -1.04 6.91 -13.61
CA PRO A 208 -1.98 6.71 -14.70
C PRO A 208 -1.30 6.66 -16.09
N GLU A 209 -0.08 7.21 -16.22
CA GLU A 209 0.72 7.18 -17.45
C GLU A 209 1.60 5.92 -17.59
N PHE A 210 1.42 4.92 -16.73
CA PHE A 210 2.22 3.69 -16.72
C PHE A 210 2.44 3.10 -18.12
N ALA A 211 1.36 2.78 -18.81
CA ALA A 211 1.43 2.18 -20.15
C ALA A 211 2.03 3.11 -21.20
N ASN A 212 1.73 4.41 -21.14
CA ASN A 212 2.28 5.41 -22.05
C ASN A 212 3.79 5.61 -21.82
N LYS A 213 4.25 5.63 -20.58
CA LYS A 213 5.67 5.71 -20.23
C LYS A 213 6.41 4.46 -20.70
N ALA A 214 5.89 3.27 -20.44
CA ALA A 214 6.46 2.02 -20.92
C ALA A 214 6.57 2.01 -22.45
N LYS A 215 5.50 2.37 -23.17
CA LYS A 215 5.49 2.44 -24.63
C LYS A 215 6.56 3.40 -25.22
N ARG A 216 6.93 4.45 -24.45
CA ARG A 216 7.91 5.45 -24.89
C ARG A 216 9.36 5.14 -24.43
N GLY A 217 9.59 4.04 -23.70
CA GLY A 217 10.88 3.69 -23.12
C GLY A 217 11.27 4.56 -21.92
N HIS A 218 10.28 5.00 -21.15
CA HIS A 218 10.44 5.84 -19.95
C HIS A 218 10.05 5.11 -18.68
N GLU A 219 10.39 3.82 -18.54
CA GLU A 219 10.09 2.97 -17.40
C GLU A 219 10.71 3.50 -16.10
N ASP A 220 11.83 4.20 -16.22
CA ASP A 220 12.54 4.83 -15.11
C ASP A 220 11.80 6.05 -14.51
N GLN A 221 10.74 6.54 -15.19
CA GLN A 221 9.87 7.62 -14.73
C GLN A 221 8.56 7.09 -14.12
N ILE A 222 8.33 5.78 -14.10
CA ILE A 222 7.12 5.19 -13.54
C ILE A 222 7.15 5.24 -12.02
N ARG A 223 6.08 5.80 -11.42
CA ARG A 223 5.80 5.64 -9.99
C ARG A 223 5.27 4.24 -9.73
N ARG A 224 6.11 3.36 -9.16
CA ARG A 224 5.71 1.97 -8.86
C ARG A 224 4.91 1.92 -7.55
N CYS A 225 3.73 1.30 -7.60
CA CYS A 225 2.84 1.17 -6.44
C CYS A 225 3.54 0.50 -5.27
N LEU A 226 3.48 1.12 -4.08
CA LEU A 226 4.10 0.60 -2.85
C LEU A 226 3.33 -0.56 -2.21
N ARG A 227 2.12 -0.85 -2.62
CA ARG A 227 1.21 -1.82 -2.00
C ARG A 227 0.97 -1.57 -0.50
N CYS A 228 0.92 -0.28 -0.13
CA CYS A 228 0.84 0.23 1.26
C CYS A 228 -0.59 0.41 1.76
N TYR A 229 -1.60 0.03 0.99
CA TYR A 229 -3.03 0.13 1.31
C TYR A 229 -3.58 1.54 1.59
N LYS A 230 -2.82 2.62 1.34
CA LYS A 230 -3.33 3.98 1.54
C LYS A 230 -4.61 4.28 0.74
N CYS A 231 -4.69 3.78 -0.48
CA CYS A 231 -5.85 3.96 -1.36
C CYS A 231 -7.03 3.03 -1.01
N PHE A 232 -6.78 2.00 -0.20
CA PHE A 232 -7.78 1.05 0.27
C PHE A 232 -7.42 0.62 1.70
N PRO A 233 -7.73 1.45 2.71
CA PRO A 233 -7.25 1.25 4.09
C PRO A 233 -7.94 0.10 4.83
N GLY A 234 -8.96 -0.54 4.25
CA GLY A 234 -9.74 -1.61 4.85
C GLY A 234 -11.09 -1.14 5.40
N SER A 235 -11.86 -2.09 5.97
CA SER A 235 -13.14 -1.79 6.63
C SER A 235 -12.91 -1.31 8.06
N PRO A 236 -13.71 -0.37 8.57
CA PRO A 236 -13.70 0.01 9.98
C PRO A 236 -14.06 -1.13 10.95
N GLU A 237 -14.74 -2.17 10.46
CA GLU A 237 -15.30 -3.24 11.29
C GLU A 237 -14.27 -4.28 11.77
N GLU A 238 -13.06 -4.28 11.21
CA GLU A 238 -12.01 -5.26 11.53
C GLU A 238 -11.00 -4.73 12.60
N GLY A 239 -11.51 -4.30 13.75
CA GLY A 239 -10.65 -3.92 14.89
C GLY A 239 -10.13 -2.49 14.83
N TYR A 240 -10.90 -1.60 14.24
CA TYR A 240 -10.65 -0.17 14.15
C TYR A 240 -11.20 0.64 15.35
N ASP A 241 -11.79 -0.02 16.33
CA ASP A 241 -12.43 0.63 17.49
C ASP A 241 -11.50 1.58 18.26
N ASP A 242 -10.18 1.41 18.10
CA ASP A 242 -9.15 2.23 18.73
C ASP A 242 -8.38 3.13 17.76
N LEU A 243 -8.80 3.26 16.49
CA LEU A 243 -8.14 4.18 15.56
C LEU A 243 -8.55 5.63 15.84
N PRO A 244 -7.62 6.58 15.70
CA PRO A 244 -7.93 8.00 15.86
C PRO A 244 -8.77 8.58 14.71
N PHE A 245 -9.39 7.73 13.88
CA PHE A 245 -10.16 8.11 12.70
C PHE A 245 -11.56 7.52 12.75
N THR A 246 -12.56 8.34 12.49
CA THR A 246 -13.94 7.90 12.26
C THR A 246 -14.09 7.23 10.89
N SER A 247 -15.19 6.49 10.68
CA SER A 247 -15.52 5.90 9.36
C SER A 247 -15.63 6.98 8.26
N GLU A 248 -16.09 8.18 8.61
CA GLU A 248 -16.20 9.31 7.68
C GLU A 248 -14.80 9.83 7.31
N GLU A 249 -13.90 9.97 8.28
CA GLU A 249 -12.51 10.33 8.02
C GLU A 249 -11.78 9.27 7.20
N LEU A 250 -12.04 7.99 7.44
CA LEU A 250 -11.47 6.90 6.65
C LEU A 250 -11.96 6.95 5.18
N ALA A 251 -13.22 7.27 4.96
CA ALA A 251 -13.79 7.44 3.61
C ALA A 251 -13.09 8.55 2.82
N LEU A 252 -12.59 9.59 3.49
CA LEU A 252 -11.81 10.66 2.86
C LEU A 252 -10.44 10.18 2.33
N TYR A 253 -9.94 9.03 2.77
CA TYR A 253 -8.66 8.48 2.32
C TYR A 253 -8.78 7.47 1.19
N VAL A 254 -9.97 6.94 0.91
CA VAL A 254 -10.18 5.99 -0.19
C VAL A 254 -9.81 6.65 -1.53
N GLY A 255 -8.99 5.96 -2.32
CA GLY A 255 -8.50 6.46 -3.60
C GLY A 255 -7.26 7.36 -3.53
N HIS A 256 -6.84 7.81 -2.35
CA HIS A 256 -5.59 8.56 -2.20
C HIS A 256 -4.38 7.66 -2.42
N CYS A 257 -3.29 8.20 -2.96
CA CYS A 257 -2.05 7.46 -3.14
C CYS A 257 -0.90 8.09 -2.37
N THR A 258 -0.09 7.26 -1.71
CA THR A 258 1.08 7.70 -0.95
C THR A 258 2.11 8.44 -1.81
N ILE A 259 2.29 8.02 -3.06
CA ILE A 259 3.35 8.51 -3.93
C ILE A 259 2.85 9.35 -5.12
N ASN A 260 1.54 9.38 -5.34
CA ASN A 260 0.92 10.25 -6.33
C ASN A 260 0.02 11.28 -5.62
N PRO A 261 0.50 12.51 -5.40
CA PRO A 261 -0.25 13.53 -4.69
C PRO A 261 -1.51 13.99 -5.44
N LEU A 262 -1.62 13.70 -6.75
CA LEU A 262 -2.77 14.06 -7.59
C LEU A 262 -3.95 13.07 -7.43
N ALA A 263 -3.68 11.85 -6.95
CA ALA A 263 -4.74 10.87 -6.77
C ALA A 263 -5.80 11.39 -5.80
N HIS A 264 -7.06 11.34 -6.24
CA HIS A 264 -8.23 11.83 -5.49
C HIS A 264 -8.25 13.36 -5.22
N LEU A 265 -7.42 14.14 -5.88
CA LEU A 265 -7.63 15.59 -5.92
C LEU A 265 -8.63 15.93 -7.03
N PRO A 266 -9.51 16.92 -6.82
CA PRO A 266 -10.29 17.47 -7.91
C PRO A 266 -9.36 17.89 -9.05
N PHE A 267 -9.70 17.49 -10.28
CA PHE A 267 -8.95 17.94 -11.43
C PHE A 267 -9.13 19.47 -11.58
N ASP A 268 -8.02 20.19 -11.42
CA ASP A 268 -7.94 21.62 -11.61
C ASP A 268 -6.81 21.89 -12.64
N PRO A 269 -7.16 22.21 -13.89
CA PRO A 269 -6.17 22.48 -14.93
C PRO A 269 -5.24 23.64 -14.58
N ASP A 270 -5.68 24.60 -13.75
CA ASP A 270 -4.86 25.73 -13.34
C ASP A 270 -3.70 25.33 -12.42
N THR A 271 -3.81 24.19 -11.72
CA THR A 271 -2.69 23.65 -10.91
C THR A 271 -1.59 23.06 -11.78
N LEU A 272 -1.87 22.68 -13.02
CA LEU A 272 -0.93 22.15 -14.00
C LEU A 272 -0.35 23.23 -14.92
N ALA A 273 -0.97 24.40 -15.00
CA ALA A 273 -0.50 25.52 -15.79
C ALA A 273 0.76 26.16 -15.15
N PRO A 274 1.61 26.81 -15.94
CA PRO A 274 2.66 27.66 -15.40
C PRO A 274 2.10 28.70 -14.43
N ALA A 275 2.86 29.01 -13.38
CA ALA A 275 2.44 30.03 -12.43
C ALA A 275 2.36 31.41 -13.09
N SER A 276 1.50 32.29 -12.54
CA SER A 276 1.30 33.64 -13.09
C SER A 276 2.54 34.53 -12.94
N LYS A 277 3.39 34.26 -11.95
CA LYS A 277 4.63 34.96 -11.68
C LYS A 277 5.77 33.96 -11.47
N GLN A 278 6.92 34.20 -12.12
CA GLN A 278 8.13 33.45 -11.82
C GLN A 278 8.80 34.05 -10.58
N GLU A 279 8.97 33.22 -9.57
CA GLU A 279 9.68 33.52 -8.32
C GLU A 279 10.87 32.56 -8.14
N THR A 280 11.84 32.96 -7.32
CA THR A 280 12.90 32.09 -6.86
C THR A 280 12.50 31.53 -5.49
N VAL A 281 12.42 30.21 -5.35
CA VAL A 281 12.09 29.54 -4.09
C VAL A 281 13.26 28.74 -3.54
N LEU A 282 13.58 28.99 -2.26
CA LEU A 282 14.54 28.20 -1.50
C LEU A 282 13.79 27.07 -0.79
N ILE A 283 14.16 25.82 -1.01
CA ILE A 283 13.63 24.67 -0.32
C ILE A 283 14.70 24.13 0.62
N VAL A 284 14.38 24.06 1.91
CA VAL A 284 15.30 23.65 2.97
C VAL A 284 15.01 22.21 3.38
N GLY A 285 15.86 21.28 2.94
CA GLY A 285 15.79 19.85 3.18
C GLY A 285 15.48 19.02 1.93
N GLY A 286 16.36 18.09 1.61
CA GLY A 286 16.32 17.20 0.43
C GLY A 286 15.65 15.85 0.69
N GLY A 287 14.71 15.77 1.63
CA GLY A 287 13.87 14.59 1.86
C GLY A 287 12.74 14.47 0.83
N ALA A 288 11.85 13.47 1.03
CA ALA A 288 10.72 13.22 0.11
C ALA A 288 9.84 14.47 -0.10
N ALA A 289 9.53 15.20 0.96
CA ALA A 289 8.75 16.44 0.87
C ALA A 289 9.48 17.52 0.09
N GLY A 290 10.75 17.78 0.41
CA GLY A 290 11.53 18.83 -0.29
C GLY A 290 11.72 18.52 -1.77
N MET A 291 12.04 17.27 -2.13
CA MET A 291 12.18 16.86 -3.52
C MET A 291 10.84 16.99 -4.28
N GLN A 292 9.73 16.55 -3.69
CA GLN A 292 8.42 16.67 -4.34
C GLN A 292 8.01 18.14 -4.52
N ALA A 293 8.27 19.02 -3.53
CA ALA A 293 8.01 20.45 -3.65
C ALA A 293 8.87 21.10 -4.75
N ALA A 294 10.15 20.70 -4.82
CA ALA A 294 11.08 21.18 -5.85
C ALA A 294 10.62 20.81 -7.26
N ILE A 295 10.23 19.55 -7.46
CA ILE A 295 9.68 19.06 -8.72
C ILE A 295 8.43 19.86 -9.10
N THR A 296 7.49 20.01 -8.17
CA THR A 296 6.21 20.69 -8.44
C THR A 296 6.41 22.17 -8.76
N ALA A 297 7.23 22.88 -8.00
CA ALA A 297 7.49 24.29 -8.24
C ALA A 297 8.25 24.50 -9.58
N CYS A 298 9.23 23.65 -9.89
CA CYS A 298 9.96 23.71 -11.16
C CYS A 298 9.03 23.45 -12.35
N ASP A 299 8.16 22.45 -12.28
CA ASP A 299 7.18 22.12 -13.34
C ASP A 299 6.20 23.28 -13.60
N ARG A 300 6.00 24.17 -12.62
CA ARG A 300 5.20 25.39 -12.73
C ARG A 300 6.01 26.62 -13.20
N GLY A 301 7.28 26.42 -13.55
CA GLY A 301 8.14 27.48 -14.10
C GLY A 301 8.88 28.32 -13.07
N GLN A 302 8.94 27.89 -11.80
CA GLN A 302 9.68 28.60 -10.75
C GLN A 302 11.20 28.32 -10.85
N LYS A 303 12.01 29.24 -10.38
CA LYS A 303 13.44 29.00 -10.12
C LYS A 303 13.58 28.34 -8.75
N VAL A 304 14.17 27.16 -8.72
CA VAL A 304 14.21 26.34 -7.50
C VAL A 304 15.65 26.14 -7.03
N ILE A 305 15.90 26.47 -5.75
CA ILE A 305 17.13 26.14 -5.04
C ILE A 305 16.76 25.11 -3.97
N LEU A 306 17.32 23.89 -4.06
CA LEU A 306 17.11 22.82 -3.08
C LEU A 306 18.38 22.65 -2.25
N ALA A 307 18.33 23.09 -0.99
CA ALA A 307 19.45 22.97 -0.05
C ALA A 307 19.28 21.74 0.85
N GLU A 308 20.29 20.90 0.89
CA GLU A 308 20.36 19.70 1.75
C GLU A 308 21.64 19.75 2.59
N GLN A 309 21.51 19.58 3.92
CA GLN A 309 22.66 19.60 4.84
C GLN A 309 23.61 18.39 4.67
N GLY A 310 23.07 17.27 4.21
CA GLY A 310 23.83 16.03 3.99
C GLY A 310 24.48 15.97 2.61
N PRO A 311 25.29 14.92 2.38
CA PRO A 311 26.01 14.73 1.12
C PRO A 311 25.15 14.16 0.00
N ARG A 312 23.86 13.82 0.25
CA ARG A 312 22.95 13.24 -0.75
C ARG A 312 21.48 13.48 -0.39
N LEU A 313 20.64 13.50 -1.41
CA LEU A 313 19.20 13.58 -1.28
C LEU A 313 18.60 12.27 -0.70
N GLY A 314 17.33 12.31 -0.32
CA GLY A 314 16.55 11.16 0.14
C GLY A 314 16.02 11.27 1.57
N GLY A 315 16.62 12.10 2.42
CA GLY A 315 16.18 12.30 3.81
C GLY A 315 16.06 10.98 4.59
N LEU A 316 14.98 10.81 5.35
CA LEU A 316 14.73 9.57 6.10
C LEU A 316 14.54 8.34 5.20
N LEU A 317 14.07 8.49 3.95
CA LEU A 317 13.91 7.34 3.05
C LEU A 317 15.22 6.65 2.68
N ARG A 318 16.38 7.20 3.04
CA ARG A 318 17.68 6.54 2.85
C ARG A 318 17.81 5.21 3.59
N PHE A 319 16.99 4.95 4.61
CA PHE A 319 16.98 3.64 5.26
C PHE A 319 16.69 2.50 4.27
N THR A 320 15.95 2.78 3.18
CA THR A 320 15.64 1.79 2.14
C THR A 320 16.84 1.32 1.33
N ASP A 321 17.99 2.01 1.45
CA ASP A 321 19.24 1.56 0.84
C ASP A 321 19.81 0.32 1.57
N VAL A 322 19.35 0.06 2.78
CA VAL A 322 19.75 -1.05 3.65
C VAL A 322 18.61 -2.05 3.82
N ASP A 323 17.39 -1.57 4.02
CA ASP A 323 16.20 -2.39 4.24
C ASP A 323 15.71 -3.00 2.91
N THR A 324 16.08 -4.24 2.68
CA THR A 324 15.72 -4.99 1.46
C THR A 324 14.25 -5.40 1.39
N ASP A 325 13.49 -5.27 2.47
CA ASP A 325 12.04 -5.52 2.48
C ASP A 325 11.23 -4.36 1.87
N LYS A 326 11.89 -3.24 1.54
CA LYS A 326 11.26 -2.03 1.03
C LYS A 326 11.67 -1.64 -0.41
N PRO A 327 11.74 -2.60 -1.39
CA PRO A 327 12.25 -2.29 -2.73
C PRO A 327 11.40 -1.26 -3.48
N ASP A 328 10.07 -1.28 -3.32
CA ASP A 328 9.18 -0.32 -3.98
C ASP A 328 9.36 1.09 -3.42
N LEU A 329 9.58 1.21 -2.09
CA LEU A 329 9.84 2.49 -1.45
C LEU A 329 11.24 3.03 -1.82
N MET A 330 12.24 2.16 -1.94
CA MET A 330 13.56 2.51 -2.47
C MET A 330 13.44 3.02 -3.92
N ASN A 331 12.66 2.35 -4.75
CA ASN A 331 12.39 2.78 -6.12
C ASN A 331 11.77 4.18 -6.15
N PHE A 332 10.79 4.45 -5.28
CA PHE A 332 10.17 5.77 -5.16
C PHE A 332 11.15 6.86 -4.73
N LYS A 333 11.99 6.60 -3.71
CA LYS A 333 13.08 7.53 -3.32
C LYS A 333 13.99 7.83 -4.50
N ASN A 334 14.45 6.79 -5.20
CA ASN A 334 15.33 6.94 -6.34
C ASN A 334 14.66 7.66 -7.52
N LEU A 335 13.35 7.45 -7.71
CA LEU A 335 12.57 8.20 -8.69
C LEU A 335 12.58 9.70 -8.38
N LEU A 336 12.30 10.09 -7.13
CA LEU A 336 12.33 11.51 -6.73
C LEU A 336 13.71 12.15 -6.99
N VAL A 337 14.79 11.44 -6.68
CA VAL A 337 16.15 11.92 -6.96
C VAL A 337 16.35 12.15 -8.47
N ARG A 338 16.00 11.14 -9.30
CA ARG A 338 16.11 11.27 -10.77
C ARG A 338 15.23 12.40 -11.33
N GLU A 339 14.04 12.58 -10.78
CA GLU A 339 13.13 13.64 -11.21
C GLU A 339 13.64 15.04 -10.85
N VAL A 340 14.34 15.18 -9.72
CA VAL A 340 15.08 16.42 -9.37
C VAL A 340 16.25 16.65 -10.35
N GLU A 341 17.05 15.62 -10.64
CA GLU A 341 18.21 15.69 -11.53
C GLU A 341 17.85 16.01 -13.00
N ARG A 342 16.66 15.61 -13.46
CA ARG A 342 16.16 15.88 -14.82
C ARG A 342 15.69 17.30 -15.05
N ARG A 343 15.49 18.08 -13.99
CA ARG A 343 14.95 19.43 -14.03
C ARG A 343 16.03 20.47 -13.77
N ASP A 344 15.76 21.70 -14.17
CA ASP A 344 16.62 22.85 -13.85
C ASP A 344 16.39 23.29 -12.39
N ILE A 345 16.88 22.46 -11.46
CA ILE A 345 16.84 22.67 -10.02
C ILE A 345 18.29 22.82 -9.51
N ASP A 346 18.59 23.98 -8.88
CA ASP A 346 19.90 24.22 -8.25
C ASP A 346 20.00 23.43 -6.93
N VAL A 347 20.59 22.23 -6.99
CA VAL A 347 20.77 21.36 -5.84
C VAL A 347 22.06 21.68 -5.11
N ARG A 348 21.97 22.09 -3.85
CA ARG A 348 23.10 22.45 -2.98
C ARG A 348 23.22 21.45 -1.84
N LEU A 349 24.04 20.43 -2.03
CA LEU A 349 24.37 19.45 -0.99
C LEU A 349 25.41 20.03 -0.01
N ASN A 350 25.52 19.42 1.19
CA ASN A 350 26.38 19.85 2.29
C ASN A 350 26.15 21.33 2.67
N THR A 351 24.92 21.82 2.51
CA THR A 351 24.54 23.20 2.73
C THR A 351 23.57 23.32 3.90
N VAL A 352 24.06 23.84 5.00
CA VAL A 352 23.25 24.10 6.19
C VAL A 352 22.66 25.50 6.08
N ILE A 353 21.33 25.58 6.15
CA ILE A 353 20.62 26.86 6.20
C ILE A 353 20.51 27.29 7.67
N THR A 354 20.92 28.54 7.93
CA THR A 354 20.89 29.18 9.25
C THR A 354 20.13 30.51 9.17
N PRO A 355 19.70 31.10 10.30
CA PRO A 355 19.10 32.44 10.30
C PRO A 355 19.98 33.52 9.63
N GLU A 356 21.30 33.39 9.70
CA GLU A 356 22.27 34.35 9.20
C GLU A 356 22.45 34.24 7.68
N ASN A 357 22.28 33.04 7.09
CA ASN A 357 22.54 32.84 5.66
C ASN A 357 21.27 32.71 4.80
N ILE A 358 20.08 32.58 5.40
CA ILE A 358 18.83 32.27 4.68
C ILE A 358 18.50 33.32 3.58
N THR A 359 18.89 34.57 3.78
CA THR A 359 18.67 35.66 2.80
C THR A 359 19.71 35.70 1.69
N SER A 360 20.85 35.03 1.84
CA SER A 360 21.95 35.06 0.88
C SER A 360 21.67 34.34 -0.45
N PHE A 361 20.56 33.58 -0.51
CA PHE A 361 20.17 32.80 -1.68
C PHE A 361 19.37 33.61 -2.71
N GLY A 362 18.95 34.83 -2.38
CA GLY A 362 18.19 35.69 -3.30
C GLY A 362 16.80 35.13 -3.63
N ALA A 363 16.21 34.38 -2.70
CA ALA A 363 14.89 33.80 -2.86
C ALA A 363 13.77 34.81 -2.56
N ASP A 364 12.61 34.68 -3.21
CA ASP A 364 11.37 35.40 -2.94
C ASP A 364 10.55 34.70 -1.84
N GLY A 365 10.78 33.39 -1.65
CA GLY A 365 10.11 32.60 -0.63
C GLY A 365 10.91 31.36 -0.20
N VAL A 366 10.53 30.78 0.94
CA VAL A 366 11.20 29.63 1.54
C VAL A 366 10.19 28.53 1.89
N ILE A 367 10.46 27.30 1.44
CA ILE A 367 9.72 26.08 1.84
C ILE A 367 10.58 25.31 2.84
N PHE A 368 10.13 25.19 4.08
CA PHE A 368 10.77 24.40 5.12
C PHE A 368 10.33 22.95 5.05
N ALA A 369 11.22 22.06 4.61
CA ALA A 369 11.06 20.62 4.50
C ALA A 369 12.09 19.88 5.38
N THR A 370 12.41 20.45 6.54
CA THR A 370 13.52 20.04 7.43
C THR A 370 13.30 18.69 8.11
N GLY A 371 12.08 18.13 8.04
CA GLY A 371 11.79 16.80 8.54
C GLY A 371 11.70 16.70 10.06
N SER A 372 11.99 15.49 10.56
CA SER A 372 11.90 15.13 11.98
C SER A 372 13.12 14.32 12.41
N LEU A 373 13.31 14.23 13.73
CA LEU A 373 14.37 13.47 14.38
C LEU A 373 13.76 12.45 15.37
N PRO A 374 14.39 11.29 15.60
CA PRO A 374 13.94 10.35 16.62
C PRO A 374 13.86 10.97 18.02
N SER A 375 12.72 10.81 18.68
CA SER A 375 12.52 11.21 20.07
C SER A 375 13.33 10.32 21.01
N CYS A 376 13.85 10.91 22.08
CA CYS A 376 14.56 10.20 23.13
C CYS A 376 13.92 10.57 24.48
N PRO A 377 12.83 9.90 24.88
CA PRO A 377 12.18 10.15 26.16
C PRO A 377 13.07 9.70 27.33
N PRO A 378 12.83 10.19 28.55
CA PRO A 378 13.63 9.88 29.72
C PRO A 378 13.30 8.48 30.27
N VAL A 379 13.77 7.44 29.58
CA VAL A 379 13.72 6.05 30.07
C VAL A 379 15.01 5.80 30.88
N PRO A 380 14.93 5.24 32.12
CA PRO A 380 16.10 4.89 32.88
C PRO A 380 17.06 4.00 32.09
N GLY A 381 18.32 4.38 32.03
CA GLY A 381 19.35 3.64 31.29
C GLY A 381 19.30 3.78 29.75
N ILE A 382 18.55 4.74 29.18
CA ILE A 382 18.42 4.94 27.73
C ILE A 382 19.79 5.12 27.03
N GLY A 383 20.81 5.57 27.70
CA GLY A 383 22.17 5.69 27.18
C GLY A 383 22.84 4.36 26.81
N HIS A 384 22.30 3.23 27.23
CA HIS A 384 22.74 1.88 26.85
C HIS A 384 22.04 1.38 25.56
N ALA A 385 21.05 2.12 25.03
CA ALA A 385 20.35 1.78 23.82
C ALA A 385 20.73 2.72 22.67
N HIS A 386 20.46 2.26 21.44
CA HIS A 386 20.66 3.04 20.23
C HIS A 386 19.32 3.30 19.54
N LYS A 387 19.23 4.37 18.77
CA LYS A 387 18.07 4.63 17.92
C LYS A 387 17.99 3.57 16.84
N ALA A 388 16.80 3.09 16.50
CA ALA A 388 16.62 2.16 15.39
C ALA A 388 17.23 2.70 14.07
N MET A 389 17.15 4.00 13.83
CA MET A 389 17.75 4.64 12.65
C MET A 389 19.28 4.58 12.61
N ASP A 390 19.97 4.51 13.77
CA ASP A 390 21.44 4.44 13.82
C ASP A 390 21.98 3.13 13.21
N MET A 391 21.17 2.06 13.24
CA MET A 391 21.47 0.79 12.56
C MET A 391 21.50 1.00 11.03
N TYR A 392 20.48 1.63 10.46
CA TYR A 392 20.41 1.91 9.03
C TYR A 392 21.50 2.89 8.57
N ASP A 393 21.93 3.79 9.43
CA ASP A 393 23.06 4.70 9.18
C ASP A 393 24.43 4.02 9.32
N GLY A 394 24.49 2.73 9.72
CA GLY A 394 25.73 2.00 9.95
C GLY A 394 26.51 2.45 11.18
N LYS A 395 25.93 3.27 12.07
CA LYS A 395 26.54 3.74 13.32
C LYS A 395 26.56 2.66 14.39
N VAL A 396 25.67 1.69 14.28
CA VAL A 396 25.53 0.54 15.19
C VAL A 396 25.48 -0.73 14.38
N LYS A 397 26.27 -1.72 14.78
CA LYS A 397 26.19 -3.10 14.28
C LYS A 397 25.51 -3.94 15.36
N PRO A 398 24.23 -4.33 15.16
CA PRO A 398 23.51 -5.10 16.16
C PRO A 398 24.13 -6.48 16.42
N GLY A 399 24.06 -6.95 17.68
CA GLY A 399 24.37 -8.33 18.04
C GLY A 399 23.26 -9.29 17.63
N HIS A 400 23.35 -10.56 18.09
CA HIS A 400 22.36 -11.59 17.68
C HIS A 400 21.00 -11.38 18.37
N LYS A 401 20.99 -11.17 19.69
CA LYS A 401 19.76 -10.94 20.47
C LYS A 401 19.46 -9.45 20.59
N ILE A 402 18.30 -9.04 20.09
CA ILE A 402 17.90 -7.64 20.05
C ILE A 402 16.58 -7.45 20.78
N VAL A 403 16.53 -6.47 21.66
CA VAL A 403 15.27 -5.96 22.20
C VAL A 403 14.98 -4.59 21.55
N MET A 404 13.85 -4.51 20.84
CA MET A 404 13.32 -3.27 20.27
C MET A 404 12.31 -2.66 21.24
N VAL A 405 12.64 -1.51 21.82
CA VAL A 405 11.76 -0.76 22.72
C VAL A 405 10.96 0.26 21.91
N GLY A 406 9.65 0.05 21.89
CA GLY A 406 8.69 0.77 21.06
C GLY A 406 8.23 -0.06 19.87
N GLY A 407 6.98 -0.53 19.93
CA GLY A 407 6.32 -1.34 18.92
C GLY A 407 5.41 -0.53 18.00
N GLY A 408 5.71 0.75 17.78
CA GLY A 408 5.14 1.53 16.69
C GLY A 408 5.58 1.00 15.32
N LEU A 409 5.13 1.64 14.24
CA LEU A 409 5.42 1.20 12.87
C LEU A 409 6.93 1.04 12.62
N VAL A 410 7.72 2.04 13.00
CA VAL A 410 9.18 2.01 12.80
C VAL A 410 9.84 0.86 13.57
N GLY A 411 9.44 0.63 14.82
CA GLY A 411 10.01 -0.46 15.64
C GLY A 411 9.63 -1.84 15.11
N CYS A 412 8.38 -2.02 14.65
CA CYS A 412 7.93 -3.27 14.04
C CYS A 412 8.66 -3.55 12.72
N GLU A 413 8.75 -2.57 11.83
CA GLU A 413 9.41 -2.74 10.53
C GLU A 413 10.91 -2.96 10.65
N ALA A 414 11.60 -2.17 11.48
CA ALA A 414 13.03 -2.36 11.73
C ALA A 414 13.32 -3.69 12.42
N GLY A 415 12.46 -4.09 13.37
CA GLY A 415 12.55 -5.39 14.02
C GLY A 415 12.36 -6.55 13.05
N LEU A 416 11.37 -6.46 12.13
CA LEU A 416 11.12 -7.46 11.11
C LEU A 416 12.31 -7.61 10.16
N PHE A 417 12.88 -6.51 9.70
CA PHE A 417 14.09 -6.51 8.87
C PHE A 417 15.24 -7.25 9.58
N LEU A 418 15.49 -6.94 10.85
CA LEU A 418 16.52 -7.61 11.65
C LEU A 418 16.23 -9.11 11.82
N GLN A 419 14.99 -9.48 12.14
CA GLN A 419 14.59 -10.88 12.27
C GLN A 419 14.85 -11.66 10.98
N LYS A 420 14.48 -11.10 9.82
CA LYS A 420 14.73 -11.72 8.50
C LYS A 420 16.21 -11.79 8.12
N THR A 421 17.03 -10.93 8.66
CA THR A 421 18.49 -10.94 8.44
C THR A 421 19.27 -11.80 9.44
N GLY A 422 18.57 -12.60 10.27
CA GLY A 422 19.16 -13.64 11.11
C GLY A 422 19.40 -13.24 12.56
N HIS A 423 18.78 -12.16 13.03
CA HIS A 423 18.77 -11.77 14.43
C HIS A 423 17.56 -12.39 15.16
N GLU A 424 17.65 -12.53 16.46
CA GLU A 424 16.54 -12.88 17.37
C GLU A 424 15.97 -11.61 17.97
N VAL A 425 14.77 -11.20 17.51
CA VAL A 425 14.20 -9.90 17.88
C VAL A 425 12.98 -10.05 18.79
N THR A 426 12.98 -9.31 19.89
CA THR A 426 11.81 -9.12 20.76
C THR A 426 11.37 -7.66 20.72
N VAL A 427 10.12 -7.41 20.34
CA VAL A 427 9.51 -6.06 20.36
C VAL A 427 8.71 -5.87 21.63
N VAL A 428 9.01 -4.79 22.36
CA VAL A 428 8.31 -4.39 23.59
C VAL A 428 7.45 -3.16 23.30
N GLU A 429 6.15 -3.26 23.56
CA GLU A 429 5.19 -2.17 23.32
C GLU A 429 4.33 -1.92 24.55
N LEU A 430 4.27 -0.66 24.98
CA LEU A 430 3.47 -0.22 26.13
C LEU A 430 1.97 -0.34 25.87
N LEU A 431 1.55 -0.03 24.66
CA LEU A 431 0.14 -0.07 24.25
C LEU A 431 -0.34 -1.52 24.03
N GLY A 432 -1.65 -1.69 23.92
CA GLY A 432 -2.27 -3.00 23.68
C GLY A 432 -2.07 -3.55 22.27
N ARG A 433 -1.60 -2.72 21.33
CA ARG A 433 -1.47 -3.07 19.90
C ARG A 433 -0.13 -2.57 19.36
N LEU A 434 0.54 -3.41 18.56
CA LEU A 434 1.71 -2.99 17.78
C LEU A 434 1.28 -2.27 16.51
N ALA A 435 2.17 -1.42 15.99
CA ALA A 435 1.98 -0.61 14.78
C ALA A 435 0.62 0.13 14.76
N ASN A 436 0.21 0.66 15.92
CA ASN A 436 -1.13 1.23 16.14
C ASN A 436 -1.43 2.44 15.24
N GLU A 437 -0.43 3.16 14.78
CA GLU A 437 -0.54 4.30 13.86
C GLU A 437 -0.68 3.88 12.38
N SER A 438 -0.69 2.58 12.07
CA SER A 438 -0.83 2.06 10.71
C SER A 438 -2.29 1.83 10.33
N PHE A 439 -2.56 1.89 9.02
CA PHE A 439 -3.86 1.44 8.48
C PHE A 439 -4.06 -0.05 8.75
N GLY A 440 -5.31 -0.47 9.00
CA GLY A 440 -5.66 -1.81 9.44
C GLY A 440 -5.09 -2.92 8.58
N MET A 441 -5.34 -2.90 7.26
CA MET A 441 -4.82 -3.93 6.35
C MET A 441 -3.28 -3.97 6.30
N TYR A 442 -2.61 -2.81 6.34
CA TYR A 442 -1.15 -2.79 6.39
C TYR A 442 -0.63 -3.36 7.71
N ARG A 443 -1.26 -2.95 8.81
CA ARG A 443 -0.93 -3.46 10.14
C ARG A 443 -1.11 -4.98 10.22
N GLU A 444 -2.23 -5.49 9.73
CA GLU A 444 -2.51 -6.93 9.69
C GLU A 444 -1.44 -7.68 8.89
N ALA A 445 -1.08 -7.16 7.71
CA ALA A 445 -0.03 -7.75 6.88
C ALA A 445 1.34 -7.75 7.58
N LEU A 446 1.69 -6.66 8.27
CA LEU A 446 2.94 -6.55 9.01
C LEU A 446 2.99 -7.52 10.18
N ILE A 447 1.94 -7.57 11.00
CA ILE A 447 1.87 -8.49 12.14
C ILE A 447 1.91 -9.94 11.68
N TRP A 448 1.16 -10.29 10.64
CA TRP A 448 1.21 -11.63 10.05
C TRP A 448 2.61 -12.02 9.58
N GLU A 449 3.34 -11.10 8.93
CA GLU A 449 4.71 -11.38 8.49
C GLU A 449 5.67 -11.54 9.66
N MET A 450 5.51 -10.73 10.73
CA MET A 450 6.27 -10.86 11.99
C MET A 450 6.01 -12.23 12.66
N GLU A 451 4.74 -12.68 12.71
CA GLU A 451 4.35 -14.01 13.22
C GLU A 451 5.00 -15.13 12.40
N LYS A 452 4.94 -15.05 11.06
CA LYS A 452 5.57 -16.01 10.15
C LYS A 452 7.07 -16.17 10.38
N CYS A 453 7.75 -15.08 10.70
CA CYS A 453 9.19 -15.10 10.99
C CYS A 453 9.50 -15.53 12.43
N GLY A 454 8.51 -15.85 13.25
CA GLY A 454 8.69 -16.27 14.64
C GLY A 454 9.19 -15.14 15.56
N MET A 455 8.92 -13.89 15.21
CA MET A 455 9.36 -12.73 15.98
C MET A 455 8.58 -12.61 17.29
N ALA A 456 9.27 -12.39 18.41
CA ALA A 456 8.63 -12.21 19.70
C ALA A 456 8.00 -10.81 19.84
N MET A 457 6.71 -10.76 20.18
CA MET A 457 5.94 -9.53 20.29
C MET A 457 5.31 -9.43 21.69
N LEU A 458 5.65 -8.38 22.43
CA LEU A 458 5.19 -8.15 23.79
C LEU A 458 4.39 -6.84 23.89
N PRO A 459 3.10 -6.84 23.50
CA PRO A 459 2.20 -5.71 23.77
C PRO A 459 1.87 -5.62 25.25
N LYS A 460 1.31 -4.49 25.70
CA LYS A 460 0.99 -4.21 27.12
C LYS A 460 2.19 -4.45 28.04
N THR A 461 3.40 -4.16 27.56
CA THR A 461 4.66 -4.39 28.27
C THR A 461 5.41 -3.09 28.38
N ARG A 462 5.61 -2.63 29.62
CA ARG A 462 6.31 -1.38 29.94
C ARG A 462 7.80 -1.62 30.07
N CYS A 463 8.61 -0.84 29.38
CA CYS A 463 10.04 -0.74 29.65
C CYS A 463 10.26 0.06 30.94
N LEU A 464 10.86 -0.55 31.95
CA LEU A 464 11.18 0.09 33.23
C LEU A 464 12.60 0.66 33.24
N GLU A 465 13.55 -0.09 32.68
CA GLU A 465 14.98 0.26 32.71
C GLU A 465 15.72 -0.47 31.58
N ILE A 466 16.64 0.21 30.94
CA ILE A 466 17.57 -0.37 29.97
C ILE A 466 18.93 -0.53 30.64
N THR A 467 19.49 -1.74 30.56
CA THR A 467 20.78 -2.09 31.16
C THR A 467 21.81 -2.43 30.08
N PRO A 468 23.11 -2.55 30.40
CA PRO A 468 24.11 -2.98 29.43
C PRO A 468 23.88 -4.37 28.81
N THR A 469 23.04 -5.21 29.44
CA THR A 469 22.81 -6.62 29.05
C THR A 469 21.34 -6.93 28.73
N GLY A 470 20.49 -5.91 28.62
CA GLY A 470 19.09 -6.14 28.29
C GLY A 470 18.11 -5.06 28.78
N VAL A 471 16.85 -5.44 28.88
CA VAL A 471 15.76 -4.53 29.24
C VAL A 471 14.90 -5.12 30.35
N LYS A 472 14.73 -4.38 31.45
CA LYS A 472 13.80 -4.71 32.51
C LYS A 472 12.41 -4.23 32.12
N VAL A 473 11.46 -5.16 32.09
CA VAL A 473 10.08 -4.90 31.65
C VAL A 473 9.06 -5.33 32.67
N GLU A 474 7.86 -4.76 32.59
CA GLU A 474 6.69 -5.08 33.41
C GLU A 474 5.49 -5.33 32.52
N ASN A 475 4.79 -6.43 32.75
CA ASN A 475 3.52 -6.76 32.13
C ASN A 475 2.60 -7.52 33.12
N ALA A 476 1.50 -8.10 32.65
CA ALA A 476 0.57 -8.85 33.50
C ALA A 476 1.23 -10.05 34.24
N GLY A 477 2.34 -10.58 33.73
CA GLY A 477 3.14 -11.64 34.35
C GLY A 477 4.12 -11.14 35.42
N GLY A 478 4.16 -9.83 35.67
CA GLY A 478 5.09 -9.18 36.63
C GLY A 478 6.31 -8.58 35.95
N VAL A 479 7.34 -8.34 36.80
CA VAL A 479 8.61 -7.75 36.36
C VAL A 479 9.59 -8.86 35.95
N GLN A 480 10.19 -8.71 34.76
CA GLN A 480 11.21 -9.62 34.23
C GLN A 480 12.30 -8.84 33.50
N THR A 481 13.44 -9.50 33.27
CA THR A 481 14.51 -8.96 32.43
C THR A 481 14.61 -9.75 31.15
N LEU A 482 14.56 -9.03 30.00
CA LEU A 482 14.84 -9.56 28.69
C LEU A 482 16.32 -9.37 28.39
N GLU A 483 17.07 -10.45 28.24
CA GLU A 483 18.48 -10.40 27.86
C GLU A 483 18.62 -9.94 26.40
N ALA A 484 19.59 -9.09 26.11
CA ALA A 484 19.91 -8.61 24.78
C ALA A 484 21.38 -8.26 24.62
N ASP A 485 21.93 -8.59 23.44
CA ASP A 485 23.26 -8.11 23.01
C ASP A 485 23.19 -6.64 22.56
N THR A 486 22.03 -6.23 22.08
CA THR A 486 21.77 -4.86 21.61
C THR A 486 20.33 -4.45 21.96
N VAL A 487 20.19 -3.26 22.51
CA VAL A 487 18.88 -2.63 22.69
C VAL A 487 18.74 -1.50 21.69
N LEU A 488 17.67 -1.57 20.89
CA LEU A 488 17.27 -0.50 19.98
C LEU A 488 15.98 0.14 20.48
N PHE A 489 15.77 1.42 20.17
CA PHE A 489 14.52 2.08 20.49
C PHE A 489 13.93 2.86 19.30
N ALA A 490 12.59 2.85 19.21
CA ALA A 490 11.77 3.57 18.26
C ALA A 490 10.58 4.22 19.00
N LEU A 491 10.88 5.27 19.78
CA LEU A 491 9.95 5.89 20.73
C LEU A 491 9.34 7.20 20.19
N GLY A 492 9.06 7.21 18.88
CA GLY A 492 8.45 8.32 18.17
C GLY A 492 9.45 9.28 17.53
N MET A 493 8.91 10.27 16.86
CA MET A 493 9.65 11.30 16.13
C MET A 493 9.22 12.68 16.61
N LYS A 494 10.08 13.67 16.44
CA LYS A 494 9.81 15.09 16.75
C LYS A 494 10.28 15.95 15.59
N SER A 495 9.42 16.89 15.14
CA SER A 495 9.79 17.87 14.12
C SER A 495 11.03 18.66 14.51
N VAL A 496 11.86 18.96 13.52
CA VAL A 496 13.00 19.87 13.71
C VAL A 496 12.45 21.26 14.04
N ASP A 497 13.01 21.90 15.06
CA ASP A 497 12.63 23.28 15.40
C ASP A 497 13.10 24.25 14.32
N ILE A 498 12.15 24.84 13.61
CA ILE A 498 12.37 25.81 12.54
C ILE A 498 12.05 27.24 12.96
N ALA A 499 11.61 27.50 14.20
CA ALA A 499 11.17 28.82 14.63
C ALA A 499 12.23 29.92 14.39
N PRO A 500 13.53 29.71 14.69
CA PRO A 500 14.54 30.72 14.38
C PRO A 500 14.72 30.99 12.87
N LEU A 501 14.68 29.94 12.04
CA LEU A 501 14.79 30.06 10.57
C LEU A 501 13.58 30.78 9.98
N LYS A 502 12.40 30.40 10.41
CA LYS A 502 11.15 31.01 9.95
C LYS A 502 11.07 32.49 10.32
N ALA A 503 11.41 32.83 11.57
CA ALA A 503 11.45 34.22 12.03
C ALA A 503 12.44 35.09 11.21
N ALA A 504 13.63 34.54 10.87
CA ALA A 504 14.60 35.25 10.04
C ALA A 504 14.11 35.47 8.60
N ALA A 505 13.46 34.47 8.00
CA ALA A 505 12.86 34.57 6.68
C ALA A 505 11.73 35.62 6.63
N GLU A 506 10.81 35.57 7.59
CA GLU A 506 9.68 36.50 7.70
C GLU A 506 10.13 37.95 7.97
N ALA A 507 11.15 38.14 8.82
CA ALA A 507 11.77 39.45 9.07
C ALA A 507 12.43 40.03 7.82
N ALA A 508 12.88 39.21 6.90
CA ALA A 508 13.43 39.58 5.60
C ALA A 508 12.34 39.79 4.52
N GLY A 509 11.06 39.60 4.85
CA GLY A 509 9.93 39.75 3.94
C GLY A 509 9.73 38.58 2.98
N LEU A 510 10.36 37.41 3.23
CA LEU A 510 10.19 36.21 2.42
C LEU A 510 8.85 35.52 2.74
N LYS A 511 8.15 35.03 1.71
CA LYS A 511 7.01 34.12 1.91
C LYS A 511 7.51 32.80 2.50
N THR A 512 6.73 32.19 3.39
CA THR A 512 7.15 30.94 4.05
C THR A 512 6.06 29.87 3.97
N TRP A 513 6.47 28.64 3.70
CA TRP A 513 5.66 27.42 3.79
C TRP A 513 6.38 26.39 4.64
N VAL A 514 5.63 25.59 5.36
CA VAL A 514 6.15 24.45 6.15
C VAL A 514 5.49 23.19 5.64
N ILE A 515 6.26 22.14 5.37
CA ILE A 515 5.73 20.92 4.76
C ILE A 515 6.31 19.63 5.40
N GLY A 516 5.57 18.53 5.21
CA GLY A 516 5.97 17.22 5.69
C GLY A 516 6.17 17.18 7.20
N ASP A 517 7.15 16.40 7.63
CA ASP A 517 7.44 16.20 9.05
C ASP A 517 7.91 17.45 9.79
N ALA A 518 8.21 18.53 9.09
CA ALA A 518 8.49 19.82 9.73
C ALA A 518 7.21 20.44 10.35
N ILE A 519 6.02 20.09 9.84
CA ILE A 519 4.73 20.43 10.47
C ILE A 519 4.52 19.50 11.67
N GLN A 520 4.47 18.20 11.38
CA GLN A 520 4.23 17.12 12.33
C GLN A 520 4.77 15.83 11.72
N PRO A 521 5.50 14.99 12.51
CA PRO A 521 5.94 13.70 12.04
C PRO A 521 4.78 12.85 11.52
N GLY A 522 4.93 12.32 10.33
CA GLY A 522 3.88 11.61 9.63
C GLY A 522 4.43 10.53 8.69
N LYS A 523 3.65 10.21 7.66
CA LYS A 523 4.00 9.21 6.65
C LYS A 523 4.32 9.88 5.32
N VAL A 524 4.79 9.08 4.37
CA VAL A 524 5.20 9.56 3.04
C VAL A 524 4.07 10.28 2.30
N ASP A 525 2.81 9.84 2.47
CA ASP A 525 1.64 10.48 1.84
C ASP A 525 1.42 11.93 2.30
N GLN A 526 1.59 12.20 3.59
CA GLN A 526 1.49 13.55 4.14
C GLN A 526 2.63 14.44 3.63
N ALA A 527 3.84 13.86 3.52
CA ALA A 527 5.00 14.56 2.99
C ALA A 527 4.80 14.93 1.51
N THR A 528 4.38 13.97 0.66
CA THR A 528 4.19 14.22 -0.78
C THR A 528 3.03 15.17 -1.07
N ARG A 529 1.93 15.04 -0.32
CA ARG A 529 0.73 15.88 -0.52
C ARG A 529 0.97 17.33 -0.08
N SER A 530 1.50 17.55 1.14
CA SER A 530 1.82 18.92 1.59
C SER A 530 2.85 19.60 0.70
N ALA A 531 3.81 18.84 0.21
CA ALA A 531 4.82 19.32 -0.72
C ALA A 531 4.24 19.74 -2.08
N TYR A 532 3.35 18.93 -2.64
CA TYR A 532 2.65 19.26 -3.88
C TYR A 532 1.82 20.55 -3.70
N LEU A 533 1.04 20.64 -2.63
CA LEU A 533 0.21 21.83 -2.36
C LEU A 533 1.07 23.10 -2.20
N ALA A 534 2.16 23.05 -1.43
CA ALA A 534 3.05 24.20 -1.30
C ALA A 534 3.71 24.56 -2.64
N GLY A 535 4.13 23.56 -3.42
CA GLY A 535 4.75 23.79 -4.74
C GLY A 535 3.83 24.48 -5.75
N ILE A 536 2.53 24.22 -5.70
CA ILE A 536 1.55 24.90 -6.57
C ILE A 536 1.18 26.32 -6.09
N GLU A 537 1.44 26.66 -4.83
CA GLU A 537 1.18 28.00 -4.27
C GLU A 537 2.29 29.00 -4.59
N VAL A 538 3.51 28.54 -4.89
CA VAL A 538 4.61 29.44 -5.25
C VAL A 538 4.27 30.17 -6.55
N GLY A 539 4.36 31.50 -6.54
CA GLY A 539 4.06 32.35 -7.69
C GLY A 539 2.56 32.52 -8.03
N ARG A 540 1.67 32.15 -7.10
CA ARG A 540 0.24 32.50 -7.18
C ARG A 540 -0.04 33.92 -6.79
#